data_52b998b4e66a7f7cb174fa39f7cf8f74
#
_entry.id   52b998b4e66a7f7cb174fa39f7cf8f74
#
_cell.length_a   1.000
_cell.length_b   1.000
_cell.length_c   1.000
_cell.angle_alpha   90.00
_cell.angle_beta   90.00
_cell.angle_gamma   90.00
#
_symmetry.space_group_name_H-M   'P 1'
#
loop_
_entity.id
_entity.type
_entity.pdbx_description
1 polymer ?
#
loop_
_entity_poly.entity_id
_entity_poly.type
_entity_poly.pdbx_seq_one_letter_code
_entity_poly.pdbx_strand_id
1 'polypeptide(L)'
;MDASEVSLDLSGRVAVVTGAAAGLGRAEAVGLARSGAVVVVNDLGPALAASDVLDEIAATGSRGVAVAGDISQRPTADDIVACADGLGGLDIVVNNAGITRDRMLFNMTDEDWDAVIAVHLRGHFLLTRNAAAYWRAKARSQAPDGGGRVYGRIINTSSEAGLSGPAGQANYGAAKAGITALTMTAAKALGRYGVRSNAICPRARTAMTAEVFGAAPDLGAGEVDPLSPEHVVSLVRFLASPAAEAVNGQLFVVYGPTVTLVAAPTAEHRFHADGSAWDPADLGETMRDYFADRDPQRTFGVIGLMGD
;
A
#
# COMPACT_ATOMS: atom_id res chain seq x y z
N MET A 1 -6.72 -1.47 34.41
CA MET A 1 -6.08 -0.71 33.33
C MET A 1 -7.21 -0.10 32.55
N ASP A 2 -7.35 1.20 32.67
CA ASP A 2 -8.33 1.98 31.93
C ASP A 2 -8.00 1.82 30.43
N ALA A 3 -8.94 1.28 29.65
CA ALA A 3 -8.77 1.20 28.21
C ALA A 3 -8.87 2.62 27.70
N SER A 4 -7.70 3.32 27.60
CA SER A 4 -7.65 4.61 26.95
C SER A 4 -8.22 4.43 25.55
N GLU A 5 -9.29 5.14 25.26
CA GLU A 5 -10.00 5.10 23.99
C GLU A 5 -9.00 5.32 22.85
N VAL A 6 -8.91 4.37 21.91
CA VAL A 6 -7.97 4.44 20.80
C VAL A 6 -8.34 5.62 19.90
N SER A 7 -7.56 6.69 19.94
CA SER A 7 -7.84 7.87 19.14
C SER A 7 -7.48 7.66 17.68
N LEU A 8 -8.49 7.69 16.81
CA LEU A 8 -8.35 7.73 15.35
C LEU A 8 -8.53 9.16 14.80
N ASP A 9 -8.44 10.16 15.66
CA ASP A 9 -8.58 11.57 15.28
C ASP A 9 -7.40 12.04 14.44
N LEU A 10 -7.70 12.60 13.28
CA LEU A 10 -6.76 13.17 12.32
C LEU A 10 -6.97 14.69 12.15
N SER A 11 -7.66 15.33 13.08
CA SER A 11 -7.86 16.79 13.05
C SER A 11 -6.55 17.54 12.99
N GLY A 12 -6.46 18.53 12.10
CA GLY A 12 -5.23 19.28 11.83
C GLY A 12 -4.17 18.53 11.01
N ARG A 13 -4.49 17.36 10.47
CA ARG A 13 -3.60 16.61 9.55
C ARG A 13 -4.03 16.80 8.10
N VAL A 14 -3.03 16.73 7.22
CA VAL A 14 -3.24 16.73 5.78
C VAL A 14 -2.86 15.34 5.22
N ALA A 15 -3.83 14.71 4.59
CA ALA A 15 -3.69 13.42 3.95
C ALA A 15 -3.72 13.56 2.41
N VAL A 16 -2.92 12.77 1.74
CA VAL A 16 -2.93 12.61 0.27
C VAL A 16 -3.40 11.20 -0.05
N VAL A 17 -4.34 11.07 -1.00
CA VAL A 17 -4.77 9.77 -1.54
C VAL A 17 -4.68 9.80 -3.06
N THR A 18 -3.95 8.85 -3.66
CA THR A 18 -3.84 8.72 -5.11
C THR A 18 -4.83 7.70 -5.68
N GLY A 19 -5.32 7.93 -6.92
CA GLY A 19 -6.37 7.09 -7.51
C GLY A 19 -7.69 7.25 -6.75
N ALA A 20 -8.01 8.46 -6.30
CA ALA A 20 -9.06 8.70 -5.32
C ALA A 20 -10.37 9.22 -5.91
N ALA A 21 -10.50 9.29 -7.26
CA ALA A 21 -11.76 9.66 -7.90
C ALA A 21 -12.83 8.58 -7.77
N ALA A 22 -12.44 7.31 -7.60
CA ALA A 22 -13.38 6.18 -7.55
C ALA A 22 -12.85 5.04 -6.66
N GLY A 23 -13.71 4.03 -6.47
CA GLY A 23 -13.35 2.75 -5.86
C GLY A 23 -12.75 2.87 -4.46
N LEU A 24 -11.67 2.10 -4.23
CA LEU A 24 -11.04 2.02 -2.92
C LEU A 24 -10.43 3.37 -2.49
N GLY A 25 -9.68 4.03 -3.39
CA GLY A 25 -9.06 5.32 -3.06
C GLY A 25 -10.07 6.41 -2.69
N ARG A 26 -11.26 6.43 -3.34
CA ARG A 26 -12.37 7.31 -2.94
C ARG A 26 -12.84 6.99 -1.52
N ALA A 27 -13.08 5.72 -1.23
CA ALA A 27 -13.52 5.30 0.10
C ALA A 27 -12.47 5.65 1.19
N GLU A 28 -11.18 5.46 0.89
CA GLU A 28 -10.07 5.83 1.77
C GLU A 28 -10.03 7.35 2.02
N ALA A 29 -10.18 8.16 0.96
CA ALA A 29 -10.19 9.62 1.06
C ALA A 29 -11.34 10.12 1.94
N VAL A 30 -12.56 9.61 1.72
CA VAL A 30 -13.73 9.95 2.55
C VAL A 30 -13.58 9.45 3.97
N GLY A 31 -13.00 8.25 4.16
CA GLY A 31 -12.73 7.70 5.49
C GLY A 31 -11.74 8.51 6.31
N LEU A 32 -10.68 9.00 5.70
CA LEU A 32 -9.70 9.90 6.33
C LEU A 32 -10.34 11.27 6.67
N ALA A 33 -11.18 11.79 5.77
CA ALA A 33 -11.95 13.01 6.01
C ALA A 33 -12.91 12.86 7.21
N ARG A 34 -13.60 11.74 7.35
CA ARG A 34 -14.45 11.42 8.52
C ARG A 34 -13.65 11.36 9.82
N SER A 35 -12.35 11.12 9.76
CA SER A 35 -11.46 11.22 10.92
C SER A 35 -10.92 12.62 11.17
N GLY A 36 -11.32 13.63 10.39
CA GLY A 36 -10.96 15.04 10.57
C GLY A 36 -9.78 15.51 9.70
N ALA A 37 -9.19 14.67 8.85
CA ALA A 37 -8.10 15.09 7.98
C ALA A 37 -8.59 16.00 6.85
N VAL A 38 -7.80 17.02 6.48
CA VAL A 38 -7.89 17.67 5.18
C VAL A 38 -7.31 16.74 4.13
N VAL A 39 -8.01 16.52 3.01
CA VAL A 39 -7.61 15.48 2.03
C VAL A 39 -7.27 16.08 0.67
N VAL A 40 -6.05 15.83 0.21
CA VAL A 40 -5.64 16.04 -1.18
C VAL A 40 -5.98 14.79 -1.97
N VAL A 41 -6.87 14.93 -2.95
CA VAL A 41 -7.37 13.88 -3.84
C VAL A 41 -6.62 13.97 -5.16
N ASN A 42 -5.86 12.94 -5.52
CA ASN A 42 -5.22 12.87 -6.82
C ASN A 42 -5.84 11.78 -7.68
N ASP A 43 -6.08 12.11 -8.94
CA ASP A 43 -6.45 11.19 -10.01
C ASP A 43 -6.25 11.89 -11.38
N LEU A 44 -6.51 11.19 -12.48
CA LEU A 44 -6.54 11.78 -13.82
C LEU A 44 -7.64 12.84 -13.91
N GLY A 45 -7.37 13.94 -14.64
CA GLY A 45 -8.31 15.07 -14.76
C GLY A 45 -9.73 14.67 -15.14
N PRO A 46 -9.96 13.84 -16.19
CA PRO A 46 -11.29 13.37 -16.55
C PRO A 46 -11.98 12.54 -15.45
N ALA A 47 -11.22 11.74 -14.69
CA ALA A 47 -11.76 10.94 -13.60
C ALA A 47 -12.24 11.84 -12.44
N LEU A 48 -11.44 12.86 -12.08
CA LEU A 48 -11.82 13.83 -11.05
C LEU A 48 -13.05 14.65 -11.47
N ALA A 49 -13.12 15.06 -12.73
CA ALA A 49 -14.26 15.83 -13.24
C ALA A 49 -15.58 15.04 -13.25
N ALA A 50 -15.51 13.71 -13.31
CA ALA A 50 -16.66 12.81 -13.26
C ALA A 50 -16.98 12.30 -11.84
N SER A 51 -16.23 12.71 -10.83
CA SER A 51 -16.33 12.20 -9.45
C SER A 51 -16.97 13.25 -8.53
N ASP A 52 -17.76 12.78 -7.61
CA ASP A 52 -18.37 13.55 -6.51
C ASP A 52 -17.57 13.41 -5.17
N VAL A 53 -16.36 12.87 -5.23
CA VAL A 53 -15.53 12.61 -4.03
C VAL A 53 -15.29 13.87 -3.17
N LEU A 54 -15.17 15.04 -3.78
CA LEU A 54 -14.99 16.30 -3.04
C LEU A 54 -16.27 16.70 -2.29
N ASP A 55 -17.43 16.45 -2.87
CA ASP A 55 -18.72 16.72 -2.23
C ASP A 55 -18.92 15.75 -1.06
N GLU A 56 -18.55 14.48 -1.21
CA GLU A 56 -18.60 13.51 -0.10
C GLU A 56 -17.63 13.88 1.03
N ILE A 57 -16.41 14.34 0.71
CA ILE A 57 -15.47 14.84 1.72
C ILE A 57 -16.08 16.05 2.43
N ALA A 58 -16.63 17.01 1.69
CA ALA A 58 -17.29 18.18 2.28
C ALA A 58 -18.47 17.81 3.19
N ALA A 59 -19.24 16.80 2.82
CA ALA A 59 -20.34 16.28 3.62
C ALA A 59 -19.89 15.68 4.97
N THR A 60 -18.62 15.30 5.12
CA THR A 60 -18.05 14.89 6.42
C THR A 60 -17.72 16.06 7.35
N GLY A 61 -17.82 17.29 6.89
CA GLY A 61 -17.35 18.49 7.58
C GLY A 61 -15.87 18.81 7.37
N SER A 62 -15.16 18.03 6.56
CA SER A 62 -13.75 18.27 6.24
C SER A 62 -13.58 18.95 4.89
N ARG A 63 -12.32 19.26 4.52
CA ARG A 63 -11.95 19.91 3.27
C ARG A 63 -11.23 18.93 2.35
N GLY A 64 -11.72 18.82 1.10
CA GLY A 64 -11.04 18.16 -0.01
C GLY A 64 -10.44 19.15 -0.99
N VAL A 65 -9.29 18.82 -1.56
CA VAL A 65 -8.64 19.59 -2.65
C VAL A 65 -8.17 18.61 -3.71
N ALA A 66 -8.55 18.84 -4.98
CA ALA A 66 -8.13 17.99 -6.10
C ALA A 66 -6.79 18.46 -6.69
N VAL A 67 -5.91 17.49 -6.99
CA VAL A 67 -4.71 17.66 -7.80
C VAL A 67 -4.80 16.69 -8.97
N ALA A 68 -5.13 17.19 -10.15
CA ALA A 68 -5.26 16.39 -11.36
C ALA A 68 -3.88 16.06 -11.93
N GLY A 69 -3.68 14.80 -12.31
CA GLY A 69 -2.46 14.37 -13.00
C GLY A 69 -2.18 12.88 -12.90
N ASP A 70 -1.38 12.37 -13.81
CA ASP A 70 -0.88 11.01 -13.81
C ASP A 70 0.25 10.86 -12.78
N ILE A 71 0.05 10.04 -11.76
CA ILE A 71 1.02 9.82 -10.68
C ILE A 71 2.33 9.19 -11.16
N SER A 72 2.35 8.57 -12.33
CA SER A 72 3.58 8.07 -12.95
C SER A 72 4.51 9.20 -13.41
N GLN A 73 4.01 10.45 -13.47
CA GLN A 73 4.72 11.63 -13.90
C GLN A 73 5.25 12.40 -12.69
N ARG A 74 6.53 12.78 -12.76
CA ARG A 74 7.19 13.51 -11.68
C ARG A 74 6.49 14.82 -11.30
N PRO A 75 6.09 15.68 -12.25
CA PRO A 75 5.41 16.93 -11.91
C PRO A 75 4.18 16.73 -11.03
N THR A 76 3.37 15.69 -11.31
CA THR A 76 2.19 15.38 -10.49
C THR A 76 2.55 15.12 -9.03
N ALA A 77 3.61 14.34 -8.78
CA ALA A 77 4.06 14.06 -7.41
C ALA A 77 4.64 15.32 -6.73
N ASP A 78 5.26 16.21 -7.48
CA ASP A 78 5.77 17.50 -7.00
C ASP A 78 4.58 18.42 -6.62
N ASP A 79 3.56 18.53 -7.49
CA ASP A 79 2.35 19.34 -7.28
C ASP A 79 1.52 18.86 -6.08
N ILE A 80 1.41 17.54 -5.89
CA ILE A 80 0.71 16.95 -4.75
C ILE A 80 1.36 17.39 -3.42
N VAL A 81 2.69 17.30 -3.32
CA VAL A 81 3.40 17.68 -2.08
C VAL A 81 3.31 19.19 -1.85
N ALA A 82 3.43 20.00 -2.91
CA ALA A 82 3.29 21.45 -2.82
C ALA A 82 1.86 21.85 -2.39
N CYS A 83 0.83 21.19 -2.92
CA CYS A 83 -0.55 21.40 -2.51
C CYS A 83 -0.75 21.07 -1.02
N ALA A 84 -0.25 19.91 -0.55
CA ALA A 84 -0.37 19.52 0.85
C ALA A 84 0.36 20.50 1.78
N ASP A 85 1.56 20.97 1.40
CA ASP A 85 2.31 21.96 2.17
C ASP A 85 1.54 23.29 2.30
N GLY A 86 0.91 23.75 1.21
CA GLY A 86 0.04 24.93 1.23
C GLY A 86 -1.23 24.80 2.09
N LEU A 87 -1.61 23.59 2.47
CA LEU A 87 -2.75 23.28 3.34
C LEU A 87 -2.35 23.13 4.82
N GLY A 88 -1.09 23.32 5.17
CA GLY A 88 -0.59 23.27 6.55
C GLY A 88 0.45 22.17 6.78
N GLY A 89 0.76 21.37 5.77
CA GLY A 89 1.80 20.36 5.80
C GLY A 89 1.37 19.05 5.16
N LEU A 90 2.32 18.13 5.00
CA LEU A 90 2.05 16.76 4.58
C LEU A 90 2.23 15.83 5.78
N ASP A 91 1.19 15.10 6.16
CA ASP A 91 1.20 14.19 7.30
C ASP A 91 0.98 12.73 6.88
N ILE A 92 0.10 12.48 5.91
CA ILE A 92 -0.33 11.13 5.52
C ILE A 92 -0.27 11.01 4.00
N VAL A 93 0.30 9.90 3.51
CA VAL A 93 0.31 9.50 2.10
C VAL A 93 -0.30 8.12 1.97
N VAL A 94 -1.39 8.01 1.23
CA VAL A 94 -1.99 6.75 0.78
C VAL A 94 -1.71 6.60 -0.71
N ASN A 95 -0.75 5.75 -1.03
CA ASN A 95 -0.43 5.36 -2.39
C ASN A 95 -1.37 4.23 -2.82
N ASN A 96 -2.46 4.57 -3.48
CA ASN A 96 -3.48 3.60 -3.90
C ASN A 96 -3.61 3.48 -5.42
N ALA A 97 -3.27 4.51 -6.20
CA ALA A 97 -3.43 4.51 -7.66
C ALA A 97 -2.87 3.25 -8.33
N GLY A 98 -3.62 2.69 -9.24
CA GLY A 98 -3.24 1.46 -9.93
C GLY A 98 -4.10 1.15 -11.15
N ILE A 99 -3.59 0.27 -12.02
CA ILE A 99 -4.24 -0.27 -13.21
C ILE A 99 -3.93 -1.76 -13.36
N THR A 100 -4.71 -2.48 -14.14
CA THR A 100 -4.42 -3.86 -14.55
C THR A 100 -4.23 -3.96 -16.05
N ARG A 101 -3.29 -4.80 -16.47
CA ARG A 101 -3.05 -5.21 -17.88
C ARG A 101 -2.63 -6.67 -17.86
N ASP A 102 -3.60 -7.53 -17.52
CA ASP A 102 -3.34 -8.94 -17.28
C ASP A 102 -3.15 -9.68 -18.61
N ARG A 103 -2.04 -10.41 -18.73
CA ARG A 103 -1.65 -11.24 -19.85
C ARG A 103 -0.79 -12.38 -19.38
N MET A 104 -0.93 -13.55 -20.00
CA MET A 104 0.08 -14.61 -19.82
C MET A 104 1.47 -14.09 -20.22
N LEU A 105 2.49 -14.44 -19.46
CA LEU A 105 3.85 -13.90 -19.61
C LEU A 105 4.36 -13.90 -21.06
N PHE A 106 4.10 -14.97 -21.81
CA PHE A 106 4.52 -15.11 -23.19
C PHE A 106 3.70 -14.28 -24.20
N ASN A 107 2.62 -13.64 -23.78
CA ASN A 107 1.77 -12.76 -24.60
C ASN A 107 1.77 -11.30 -24.08
N MET A 108 2.49 -11.01 -23.00
CA MET A 108 2.56 -9.66 -22.42
C MET A 108 3.40 -8.77 -23.31
N THR A 109 2.89 -7.59 -23.67
CA THR A 109 3.64 -6.61 -24.45
C THR A 109 4.47 -5.71 -23.55
N ASP A 110 5.46 -5.03 -24.13
CA ASP A 110 6.25 -4.03 -23.40
C ASP A 110 5.36 -2.89 -22.88
N GLU A 111 4.34 -2.49 -23.65
CA GLU A 111 3.38 -1.46 -23.27
C GLU A 111 2.50 -1.89 -22.08
N ASP A 112 2.05 -3.16 -22.06
CA ASP A 112 1.29 -3.70 -20.92
C ASP A 112 2.16 -3.72 -19.65
N TRP A 113 3.43 -4.08 -19.79
CA TRP A 113 4.40 -4.10 -18.70
C TRP A 113 4.68 -2.68 -18.21
N ASP A 114 5.12 -1.79 -19.11
CA ASP A 114 5.55 -0.45 -18.78
C ASP A 114 4.44 0.38 -18.14
N ALA A 115 3.20 0.28 -18.65
CA ALA A 115 2.06 0.98 -18.09
C ALA A 115 1.80 0.59 -16.62
N VAL A 116 1.81 -0.69 -16.30
CA VAL A 116 1.58 -1.18 -14.93
C VAL A 116 2.73 -0.78 -14.00
N ILE A 117 3.97 -0.97 -14.42
CA ILE A 117 5.15 -0.56 -13.63
C ILE A 117 5.17 0.95 -13.40
N ALA A 118 4.84 1.75 -14.42
CA ALA A 118 4.82 3.20 -14.32
C ALA A 118 3.80 3.69 -13.29
N VAL A 119 2.55 3.24 -13.37
CA VAL A 119 1.51 3.72 -12.44
C VAL A 119 1.75 3.19 -11.03
N HIS A 120 1.96 1.87 -10.89
CA HIS A 120 2.10 1.25 -9.56
C HIS A 120 3.46 1.57 -8.93
N LEU A 121 4.54 0.99 -9.44
CA LEU A 121 5.82 1.03 -8.75
C LEU A 121 6.48 2.41 -8.83
N ARG A 122 6.53 2.98 -10.03
CA ARG A 122 7.11 4.32 -10.21
C ARG A 122 6.27 5.40 -9.53
N GLY A 123 4.92 5.34 -9.61
CA GLY A 123 4.03 6.29 -8.96
C GLY A 123 4.21 6.29 -7.45
N HIS A 124 4.16 5.12 -6.81
CA HIS A 124 4.44 4.96 -5.38
C HIS A 124 5.84 5.48 -5.01
N PHE A 125 6.86 5.19 -5.83
CA PHE A 125 8.22 5.67 -5.61
C PHE A 125 8.30 7.21 -5.67
N LEU A 126 7.72 7.84 -6.67
CA LEU A 126 7.81 9.29 -6.86
C LEU A 126 7.22 10.04 -5.66
N LEU A 127 6.01 9.68 -5.25
CA LEU A 127 5.35 10.35 -4.13
C LEU A 127 6.01 10.03 -2.79
N THR A 128 6.38 8.77 -2.55
CA THR A 128 7.12 8.36 -1.34
C THR A 128 8.45 9.10 -1.22
N ARG A 129 9.22 9.22 -2.30
CA ARG A 129 10.49 9.96 -2.33
C ARG A 129 10.29 11.44 -2.01
N ASN A 130 9.28 12.07 -2.62
CA ASN A 130 9.01 13.50 -2.40
C ASN A 130 8.55 13.74 -0.95
N ALA A 131 7.65 12.92 -0.43
CA ALA A 131 7.22 12.97 0.97
C ALA A 131 8.40 12.75 1.93
N ALA A 132 9.28 11.79 1.63
CA ALA A 132 10.48 11.53 2.43
C ALA A 132 11.43 12.74 2.47
N ALA A 133 11.64 13.40 1.32
CA ALA A 133 12.44 14.62 1.25
C ALA A 133 11.82 15.75 2.08
N TYR A 134 10.50 15.94 1.97
CA TYR A 134 9.73 16.91 2.73
C TYR A 134 9.86 16.69 4.25
N TRP A 135 9.56 15.48 4.73
CA TRP A 135 9.62 15.17 6.16
C TRP A 135 11.03 15.27 6.73
N ARG A 136 12.04 14.83 5.97
CA ARG A 136 13.44 14.98 6.37
C ARG A 136 13.83 16.45 6.51
N ALA A 137 13.43 17.30 5.57
CA ALA A 137 13.69 18.75 5.65
C ALA A 137 12.97 19.37 6.86
N LYS A 138 11.69 19.05 7.08
CA LYS A 138 10.89 19.52 8.21
C LYS A 138 11.48 19.06 9.57
N ALA A 139 11.89 17.80 9.69
CA ALA A 139 12.53 17.30 10.91
C ALA A 139 13.84 18.03 11.20
N ARG A 140 14.67 18.30 10.19
CA ARG A 140 15.93 19.04 10.34
C ARG A 140 15.72 20.50 10.73
N SER A 141 14.66 21.15 10.23
CA SER A 141 14.36 22.53 10.61
C SER A 141 13.91 22.66 12.07
N GLN A 142 13.28 21.63 12.63
CA GLN A 142 12.84 21.57 14.02
C GLN A 142 13.99 21.29 15.01
N ALA A 143 14.99 20.52 14.61
CA ALA A 143 16.16 20.20 15.40
C ALA A 143 17.39 20.01 14.47
N PRO A 144 18.19 21.08 14.27
CA PRO A 144 19.36 21.05 13.39
C PRO A 144 20.43 20.02 13.79
N ASP A 145 20.46 19.62 15.06
CA ASP A 145 21.32 18.56 15.64
C ASP A 145 20.95 17.15 15.21
N GLY A 146 19.82 16.99 14.47
CA GLY A 146 19.36 15.72 13.90
C GLY A 146 18.35 14.94 14.75
N GLY A 147 17.94 15.48 15.90
CA GLY A 147 16.95 14.86 16.80
C GLY A 147 15.49 15.14 16.44
N GLY A 148 15.23 15.96 15.41
CA GLY A 148 13.88 16.38 15.03
C GLY A 148 13.00 15.22 14.54
N ARG A 149 11.75 15.21 14.98
CA ARG A 149 10.73 14.23 14.58
C ARG A 149 9.51 14.93 14.02
N VAL A 150 8.92 14.32 13.02
CA VAL A 150 7.67 14.77 12.41
C VAL A 150 6.61 13.67 12.53
N TYR A 151 5.37 14.05 12.36
CA TYR A 151 4.33 13.08 12.08
C TYR A 151 4.34 12.77 10.59
N GLY A 152 4.52 11.50 10.23
CA GLY A 152 4.45 11.04 8.85
C GLY A 152 3.90 9.62 8.79
N ARG A 153 2.96 9.36 7.88
CA ARG A 153 2.37 8.04 7.64
C ARG A 153 2.38 7.75 6.15
N ILE A 154 2.91 6.60 5.77
CA ILE A 154 2.85 6.05 4.41
C ILE A 154 2.06 4.76 4.47
N ILE A 155 0.98 4.69 3.72
CA ILE A 155 0.20 3.47 3.50
C ILE A 155 0.28 3.16 2.00
N ASN A 156 0.94 2.05 1.68
CA ASN A 156 1.15 1.61 0.31
C ASN A 156 0.21 0.46 -0.02
N THR A 157 -0.52 0.56 -1.12
CA THR A 157 -1.39 -0.52 -1.60
C THR A 157 -0.59 -1.54 -2.38
N SER A 158 -0.17 -2.61 -1.69
CA SER A 158 0.41 -3.81 -2.27
C SER A 158 -0.68 -4.77 -2.75
N SER A 159 -0.38 -6.04 -2.89
CA SER A 159 -1.32 -7.12 -3.23
C SER A 159 -0.72 -8.47 -2.87
N GLU A 160 -1.57 -9.44 -2.61
CA GLU A 160 -1.18 -10.85 -2.50
C GLU A 160 -0.54 -11.38 -3.80
N ALA A 161 -0.84 -10.76 -4.96
CA ALA A 161 -0.16 -11.07 -6.22
C ALA A 161 1.35 -10.81 -6.17
N GLY A 162 1.80 -9.82 -5.38
CA GLY A 162 3.23 -9.58 -5.12
C GLY A 162 3.88 -10.61 -4.19
N LEU A 163 3.10 -11.47 -3.55
CA LEU A 163 3.56 -12.51 -2.64
C LEU A 163 3.46 -13.91 -3.24
N SER A 164 2.55 -14.11 -4.19
CA SER A 164 2.24 -15.42 -4.77
C SER A 164 2.66 -15.59 -6.23
N GLY A 165 2.87 -14.49 -6.97
CA GLY A 165 3.28 -14.52 -8.37
C GLY A 165 2.27 -15.24 -9.28
N PRO A 166 0.99 -14.83 -9.35
CA PRO A 166 -0.02 -15.55 -10.10
C PRO A 166 0.25 -15.51 -11.61
N ALA A 167 -0.09 -16.59 -12.30
CA ALA A 167 -0.04 -16.64 -13.76
C ALA A 167 -0.92 -15.54 -14.38
N GLY A 168 -0.42 -14.89 -15.42
CA GLY A 168 -1.14 -13.81 -16.10
C GLY A 168 -0.93 -12.41 -15.51
N GLN A 169 -0.25 -12.27 -14.38
CA GLN A 169 -0.02 -10.99 -13.70
C GLN A 169 1.47 -10.70 -13.47
N ALA A 170 2.33 -11.01 -14.40
CA ALA A 170 3.77 -10.82 -14.23
C ALA A 170 4.15 -9.35 -13.94
N ASN A 171 3.57 -8.40 -14.68
CA ASN A 171 3.75 -6.95 -14.47
C ASN A 171 3.19 -6.50 -13.11
N TYR A 172 1.96 -6.88 -12.81
CA TYR A 172 1.26 -6.50 -11.58
C TYR A 172 1.93 -7.11 -10.34
N GLY A 173 2.21 -8.42 -10.37
CA GLY A 173 2.91 -9.12 -9.28
C GLY A 173 4.30 -8.52 -9.01
N ALA A 174 5.09 -8.24 -10.05
CA ALA A 174 6.39 -7.58 -9.92
C ALA A 174 6.27 -6.18 -9.31
N ALA A 175 5.30 -5.37 -9.78
CA ALA A 175 5.06 -4.04 -9.22
C ALA A 175 4.69 -4.11 -7.73
N LYS A 176 3.79 -5.01 -7.35
CA LYS A 176 3.29 -5.14 -5.97
C LYS A 176 4.36 -5.71 -5.02
N ALA A 177 5.19 -6.64 -5.47
CA ALA A 177 6.39 -7.09 -4.74
C ALA A 177 7.37 -5.93 -4.53
N GLY A 178 7.61 -5.11 -5.58
CA GLY A 178 8.43 -3.91 -5.50
C GLY A 178 7.90 -2.87 -4.52
N ILE A 179 6.58 -2.68 -4.45
CA ILE A 179 5.93 -1.78 -3.48
C ILE A 179 6.14 -2.28 -2.04
N THR A 180 6.04 -3.59 -1.80
CA THR A 180 6.33 -4.18 -0.49
C THR A 180 7.79 -3.89 -0.08
N ALA A 181 8.74 -4.08 -0.99
CA ALA A 181 10.15 -3.77 -0.74
C ALA A 181 10.38 -2.26 -0.49
N LEU A 182 9.74 -1.39 -1.28
CA LEU A 182 9.78 0.07 -1.09
C LEU A 182 9.25 0.48 0.29
N THR A 183 8.17 -0.15 0.75
CA THR A 183 7.58 0.08 2.08
C THR A 183 8.58 -0.21 3.20
N MET A 184 9.24 -1.37 3.15
CA MET A 184 10.26 -1.76 4.12
C MET A 184 11.47 -0.80 4.09
N THR A 185 11.89 -0.36 2.90
CA THR A 185 12.96 0.61 2.74
C THR A 185 12.59 1.95 3.36
N ALA A 186 11.39 2.46 3.09
CA ALA A 186 10.89 3.71 3.66
C ALA A 186 10.78 3.62 5.18
N ALA A 187 10.26 2.53 5.73
CA ALA A 187 10.15 2.29 7.16
C ALA A 187 11.51 2.38 7.88
N LYS A 188 12.55 1.74 7.31
CA LYS A 188 13.91 1.76 7.87
C LYS A 188 14.57 3.12 7.72
N ALA A 189 14.45 3.76 6.56
CA ALA A 189 15.13 5.04 6.27
C ALA A 189 14.53 6.21 7.05
N LEU A 190 13.20 6.21 7.26
CA LEU A 190 12.46 7.35 7.78
C LEU A 190 12.02 7.18 9.25
N GLY A 191 12.09 5.99 9.80
CA GLY A 191 11.63 5.69 11.17
C GLY A 191 12.23 6.61 12.23
N ARG A 192 13.52 6.95 12.09
CA ARG A 192 14.20 7.90 12.99
C ARG A 192 13.62 9.31 12.99
N TYR A 193 12.99 9.72 11.91
CA TYR A 193 12.31 11.03 11.79
C TYR A 193 10.84 11.00 12.28
N GLY A 194 10.34 9.87 12.79
CA GLY A 194 8.96 9.73 13.26
C GLY A 194 7.98 9.25 12.19
N VAL A 195 8.45 8.96 10.97
CA VAL A 195 7.60 8.46 9.89
C VAL A 195 7.39 6.95 10.04
N ARG A 196 6.15 6.50 9.80
CA ARG A 196 5.77 5.09 9.73
C ARG A 196 5.33 4.74 8.32
N SER A 197 5.82 3.62 7.81
CA SER A 197 5.51 3.15 6.45
C SER A 197 5.05 1.71 6.52
N ASN A 198 3.83 1.44 6.07
CA ASN A 198 3.23 0.11 6.06
C ASN A 198 2.55 -0.17 4.72
N ALA A 199 2.32 -1.43 4.42
CA ALA A 199 1.62 -1.84 3.20
C ALA A 199 0.37 -2.66 3.53
N ILE A 200 -0.63 -2.54 2.66
CA ILE A 200 -1.87 -3.31 2.71
C ILE A 200 -2.06 -4.11 1.42
N CYS A 201 -2.62 -5.30 1.53
CA CYS A 201 -3.12 -6.12 0.43
C CYS A 201 -4.64 -6.19 0.57
N PRO A 202 -5.38 -5.27 -0.07
CA PRO A 202 -6.82 -5.18 0.11
C PRO A 202 -7.56 -6.18 -0.78
N ARG A 203 -8.57 -6.85 -0.23
CA ARG A 203 -9.62 -7.53 -0.98
C ARG A 203 -10.89 -6.71 -0.88
N ALA A 204 -11.17 -5.93 -1.90
CA ALA A 204 -12.35 -5.06 -1.97
C ALA A 204 -13.01 -5.15 -3.34
N ARG A 205 -14.33 -5.07 -3.36
CA ARG A 205 -15.14 -4.97 -4.58
C ARG A 205 -15.06 -3.55 -5.11
N THR A 206 -14.47 -3.41 -6.29
CA THR A 206 -14.31 -2.15 -7.01
C THR A 206 -14.54 -2.41 -8.50
N ALA A 207 -14.60 -1.39 -9.32
CA ALA A 207 -14.67 -1.56 -10.78
C ALA A 207 -13.49 -2.38 -11.33
N MET A 208 -12.30 -2.24 -10.73
CA MET A 208 -11.09 -2.99 -11.10
C MET A 208 -11.21 -4.50 -10.80
N THR A 209 -11.93 -4.87 -9.76
CA THR A 209 -12.04 -6.26 -9.27
C THR A 209 -13.39 -6.90 -9.60
N ALA A 210 -14.28 -6.19 -10.29
CA ALA A 210 -15.63 -6.65 -10.60
C ALA A 210 -15.66 -7.97 -11.40
N GLU A 211 -14.72 -8.15 -12.32
CA GLU A 211 -14.61 -9.40 -13.10
C GLU A 211 -14.19 -10.60 -12.24
N VAL A 212 -13.42 -10.36 -11.17
CA VAL A 212 -12.92 -11.41 -10.27
C VAL A 212 -13.95 -11.76 -9.20
N PHE A 213 -14.58 -10.75 -8.60
CA PHE A 213 -15.48 -10.94 -7.44
C PHE A 213 -16.98 -10.95 -7.78
N GLY A 214 -17.33 -10.68 -9.04
CA GLY A 214 -18.71 -10.65 -9.48
C GLY A 214 -19.56 -9.54 -8.84
N ALA A 215 -20.88 -9.64 -8.96
CA ALA A 215 -21.83 -8.69 -8.36
C ALA A 215 -21.85 -8.76 -6.84
N ALA A 216 -22.25 -7.67 -6.19
CA ALA A 216 -22.47 -7.66 -4.76
C ALA A 216 -23.54 -8.71 -4.38
N PRO A 217 -23.36 -9.45 -3.28
CA PRO A 217 -24.35 -10.38 -2.80
C PRO A 217 -25.62 -9.65 -2.33
N ASP A 218 -26.75 -10.35 -2.40
CA ASP A 218 -27.99 -9.89 -1.76
C ASP A 218 -27.85 -10.15 -0.24
N LEU A 219 -27.72 -9.08 0.53
CA LEU A 219 -27.39 -9.16 1.96
C LEU A 219 -28.64 -8.97 2.82
N GLY A 220 -28.74 -9.74 3.88
CA GLY A 220 -29.74 -9.56 4.92
C GLY A 220 -29.56 -8.25 5.72
N ALA A 221 -30.58 -7.86 6.44
CA ALA A 221 -30.53 -6.66 7.27
C ALA A 221 -29.41 -6.76 8.33
N GLY A 222 -28.43 -5.86 8.28
CA GLY A 222 -27.29 -5.79 9.19
C GLY A 222 -26.05 -6.59 8.73
N GLU A 223 -26.10 -7.28 7.61
CA GLU A 223 -24.92 -7.92 7.01
C GLU A 223 -24.13 -6.89 6.18
N VAL A 224 -22.82 -6.99 6.21
CA VAL A 224 -21.89 -6.16 5.44
C VAL A 224 -21.17 -7.04 4.43
N ASP A 225 -21.11 -6.61 3.16
CA ASP A 225 -20.35 -7.33 2.13
C ASP A 225 -18.89 -7.53 2.60
N PRO A 226 -18.39 -8.79 2.70
CA PRO A 226 -16.99 -9.04 3.04
C PRO A 226 -15.99 -8.35 2.11
N LEU A 227 -16.41 -7.97 0.91
CA LEU A 227 -15.63 -7.21 -0.06
C LEU A 227 -15.94 -5.70 -0.03
N SER A 228 -16.67 -5.21 0.98
CA SER A 228 -16.90 -3.78 1.13
C SER A 228 -15.57 -3.03 1.32
N PRO A 229 -15.32 -1.93 0.59
CA PRO A 229 -14.18 -1.05 0.83
C PRO A 229 -14.04 -0.57 2.29
N GLU A 230 -15.13 -0.49 3.04
CA GLU A 230 -15.14 -0.01 4.44
C GLU A 230 -14.26 -0.85 5.38
N HIS A 231 -14.07 -2.15 5.10
CA HIS A 231 -13.14 -2.98 5.86
C HIS A 231 -11.69 -2.49 5.68
N VAL A 232 -11.33 -2.15 4.45
CA VAL A 232 -10.00 -1.60 4.12
C VAL A 232 -9.82 -0.21 4.73
N VAL A 233 -10.85 0.64 4.60
CA VAL A 233 -10.87 1.99 5.17
C VAL A 233 -10.63 1.96 6.68
N SER A 234 -11.18 1.00 7.40
CA SER A 234 -10.97 0.84 8.85
C SER A 234 -9.49 0.64 9.18
N LEU A 235 -8.79 -0.22 8.43
CA LEU A 235 -7.34 -0.44 8.60
C LEU A 235 -6.53 0.79 8.20
N VAL A 236 -6.87 1.45 7.08
CA VAL A 236 -6.18 2.67 6.63
C VAL A 236 -6.29 3.78 7.65
N ARG A 237 -7.48 4.02 8.22
CA ARG A 237 -7.69 5.00 9.30
C ARG A 237 -6.83 4.69 10.53
N PHE A 238 -6.76 3.44 10.95
CA PHE A 238 -5.88 3.02 12.04
C PHE A 238 -4.41 3.30 11.71
N LEU A 239 -3.90 2.84 10.55
CA LEU A 239 -2.51 3.04 10.15
C LEU A 239 -2.13 4.52 9.94
N ALA A 240 -3.11 5.34 9.56
CA ALA A 240 -2.97 6.78 9.44
C ALA A 240 -2.93 7.51 10.77
N SER A 241 -3.44 6.93 11.86
CA SER A 241 -3.65 7.57 13.15
C SER A 241 -2.42 7.55 14.08
N PRO A 242 -2.43 8.36 15.16
CA PRO A 242 -1.42 8.27 16.22
C PRO A 242 -1.38 6.89 16.91
N ALA A 243 -2.51 6.16 16.95
CA ALA A 243 -2.59 4.83 17.56
C ALA A 243 -1.66 3.81 16.91
N ALA A 244 -1.29 4.01 15.64
CA ALA A 244 -0.36 3.14 14.91
C ALA A 244 1.13 3.54 15.07
N GLU A 245 1.51 4.33 16.08
CA GLU A 245 2.90 4.78 16.27
C GLU A 245 3.90 3.62 16.39
N ALA A 246 3.50 2.50 16.94
CA ALA A 246 4.33 1.30 17.05
C ALA A 246 4.38 0.43 15.78
N VAL A 247 3.50 0.70 14.79
CA VAL A 247 3.37 -0.12 13.59
C VAL A 247 4.22 0.46 12.48
N ASN A 248 5.30 -0.23 12.11
CA ASN A 248 6.22 0.25 11.07
C ASN A 248 6.85 -0.91 10.30
N GLY A 249 6.87 -0.83 8.98
CA GLY A 249 7.45 -1.84 8.10
C GLY A 249 6.62 -3.12 8.04
N GLN A 250 5.31 -3.04 8.26
CA GLN A 250 4.42 -4.19 8.29
C GLN A 250 3.63 -4.32 6.99
N LEU A 251 3.21 -5.54 6.70
CA LEU A 251 2.33 -5.89 5.59
C LEU A 251 1.08 -6.57 6.13
N PHE A 252 -0.08 -6.07 5.73
CA PHE A 252 -1.38 -6.58 6.15
C PHE A 252 -2.21 -7.03 4.96
N VAL A 253 -2.87 -8.18 5.08
CA VAL A 253 -3.98 -8.55 4.20
C VAL A 253 -5.28 -8.20 4.91
N VAL A 254 -6.21 -7.54 4.21
CA VAL A 254 -7.53 -7.21 4.75
C VAL A 254 -8.63 -7.76 3.85
N TYR A 255 -9.48 -8.59 4.45
CA TYR A 255 -10.62 -9.22 3.82
C TYR A 255 -11.79 -9.33 4.80
N GLY A 256 -12.88 -8.65 4.50
CA GLY A 256 -14.02 -8.59 5.43
C GLY A 256 -13.57 -8.14 6.83
N PRO A 257 -14.07 -8.75 7.87
CA PRO A 257 -13.71 -8.39 9.25
C PRO A 257 -12.31 -8.87 9.65
N THR A 258 -11.58 -9.55 8.76
CA THR A 258 -10.28 -10.15 9.08
C THR A 258 -9.13 -9.27 8.60
N VAL A 259 -8.21 -8.95 9.51
CA VAL A 259 -6.92 -8.32 9.19
C VAL A 259 -5.81 -9.29 9.57
N THR A 260 -5.06 -9.74 8.56
CA THR A 260 -3.95 -10.68 8.73
C THR A 260 -2.62 -9.94 8.66
N LEU A 261 -1.80 -10.05 9.69
CA LEU A 261 -0.41 -9.60 9.67
C LEU A 261 0.45 -10.66 9.00
N VAL A 262 1.11 -10.29 7.91
CA VAL A 262 1.99 -11.19 7.15
C VAL A 262 3.36 -11.27 7.79
N ALA A 263 3.83 -12.48 8.07
CA ALA A 263 5.17 -12.70 8.60
C ALA A 263 6.24 -12.40 7.55
N ALA A 264 7.40 -11.92 7.99
CA ALA A 264 8.56 -11.76 7.11
C ALA A 264 9.03 -13.14 6.59
N PRO A 265 9.59 -13.21 5.37
CA PRO A 265 10.20 -14.42 4.88
C PRO A 265 11.27 -14.95 5.84
N THR A 266 11.28 -16.26 6.07
CA THR A 266 12.23 -16.96 6.93
C THR A 266 13.01 -17.98 6.12
N ALA A 267 14.24 -18.31 6.58
CA ALA A 267 14.98 -19.43 5.98
C ALA A 267 14.30 -20.76 6.35
N GLU A 268 13.90 -21.51 5.35
CA GLU A 268 13.31 -22.85 5.54
C GLU A 268 14.39 -23.88 5.91
N HIS A 269 15.52 -23.86 5.19
CA HIS A 269 16.63 -24.78 5.41
C HIS A 269 17.96 -24.07 5.12
N ARG A 270 19.04 -24.58 5.70
CA ARG A 270 20.41 -24.14 5.42
C ARG A 270 21.25 -25.37 5.11
N PHE A 271 21.83 -25.38 3.93
CA PHE A 271 22.79 -26.39 3.50
C PHE A 271 24.20 -25.92 3.87
N HIS A 272 25.06 -26.83 4.33
CA HIS A 272 26.44 -26.54 4.70
C HIS A 272 27.38 -27.46 3.94
N ALA A 273 28.48 -26.92 3.38
CA ALA A 273 29.56 -27.73 2.85
C ALA A 273 30.37 -28.34 4.00
N ASP A 274 30.90 -29.52 3.82
CA ASP A 274 31.81 -30.16 4.78
C ASP A 274 33.18 -29.45 4.89
N GLY A 275 33.53 -28.66 3.87
CA GLY A 275 34.75 -27.87 3.78
C GLY A 275 34.50 -26.36 3.77
N SER A 276 35.49 -25.60 3.33
CA SER A 276 35.44 -24.14 3.22
C SER A 276 34.62 -23.65 2.01
N ALA A 277 34.29 -24.52 1.06
CA ALA A 277 33.52 -24.22 -0.14
C ALA A 277 32.77 -25.48 -0.61
N TRP A 278 31.69 -25.29 -1.36
CA TRP A 278 30.99 -26.38 -2.01
C TRP A 278 31.79 -26.90 -3.22
N ASP A 279 31.91 -28.23 -3.32
CA ASP A 279 32.12 -28.88 -4.62
C ASP A 279 30.78 -28.87 -5.38
N PRO A 280 30.74 -28.53 -6.68
CA PRO A 280 29.48 -28.47 -7.43
C PRO A 280 28.73 -29.81 -7.50
N ALA A 281 29.42 -30.96 -7.49
CA ALA A 281 28.78 -32.27 -7.50
C ALA A 281 28.11 -32.57 -6.16
N ASP A 282 28.81 -32.30 -5.03
CA ASP A 282 28.29 -32.52 -3.68
C ASP A 282 27.08 -31.63 -3.41
N LEU A 283 27.14 -30.33 -3.84
CA LEU A 283 25.99 -29.45 -3.79
C LEU A 283 24.82 -30.00 -4.60
N GLY A 284 25.10 -30.48 -5.82
CA GLY A 284 24.09 -31.03 -6.71
C GLY A 284 23.37 -32.25 -6.10
N GLU A 285 24.11 -33.15 -5.46
CA GLU A 285 23.55 -34.31 -4.77
C GLU A 285 22.69 -33.88 -3.57
N THR A 286 23.23 -33.04 -2.71
CA THR A 286 22.52 -32.51 -1.53
C THR A 286 21.19 -31.82 -1.90
N MET A 287 21.22 -30.97 -2.93
CA MET A 287 20.01 -30.26 -3.39
C MET A 287 19.00 -31.23 -4.01
N ARG A 288 19.44 -32.16 -4.87
CA ARG A 288 18.58 -33.16 -5.49
C ARG A 288 17.85 -33.98 -4.44
N ASP A 289 18.58 -34.49 -3.44
CA ASP A 289 18.03 -35.37 -2.41
C ASP A 289 17.04 -34.61 -1.53
N TYR A 290 17.34 -33.38 -1.13
CA TYR A 290 16.42 -32.54 -0.38
C TYR A 290 15.10 -32.28 -1.15
N PHE A 291 15.19 -31.94 -2.45
CA PHE A 291 14.01 -31.62 -3.25
C PHE A 291 13.26 -32.87 -3.73
N ALA A 292 13.85 -34.06 -3.71
CA ALA A 292 13.16 -35.32 -4.02
C ALA A 292 12.07 -35.65 -3.00
N ASP A 293 12.33 -35.34 -1.72
CA ASP A 293 11.40 -35.60 -0.62
C ASP A 293 10.47 -34.41 -0.30
N ARG A 294 10.71 -33.25 -0.93
CA ARG A 294 9.93 -32.03 -0.70
C ARG A 294 8.69 -32.01 -1.58
N ASP A 295 7.55 -31.58 -1.02
CA ASP A 295 6.33 -31.33 -1.81
C ASP A 295 6.61 -30.38 -2.99
N PRO A 296 6.45 -30.82 -4.25
CA PRO A 296 6.70 -29.99 -5.43
C PRO A 296 5.80 -28.75 -5.53
N GLN A 297 4.65 -28.76 -4.86
CA GLN A 297 3.72 -27.61 -4.82
C GLN A 297 4.16 -26.55 -3.81
N ARG A 298 5.06 -26.87 -2.91
CA ARG A 298 5.61 -25.94 -1.94
C ARG A 298 6.65 -25.04 -2.60
N THR A 299 6.19 -23.98 -3.23
CA THR A 299 7.03 -22.95 -3.85
C THR A 299 7.28 -21.78 -2.91
N PHE A 300 8.18 -20.86 -3.28
CA PHE A 300 8.33 -19.59 -2.58
C PHE A 300 7.06 -18.75 -2.81
N GLY A 301 6.22 -18.71 -1.83
CA GLY A 301 4.96 -17.99 -1.88
C GLY A 301 4.27 -18.01 -0.53
N VAL A 302 3.23 -17.21 -0.36
CA VAL A 302 2.49 -17.15 0.89
C VAL A 302 1.45 -18.27 0.89
N ILE A 303 1.63 -19.23 1.79
CA ILE A 303 0.69 -20.34 2.04
C ILE A 303 -0.20 -19.92 3.22
N GLY A 304 -1.52 -20.18 3.12
CA GLY A 304 -2.46 -19.99 4.25
C GLY A 304 -2.91 -18.53 4.49
N LEU A 305 -2.70 -17.60 3.56
CA LEU A 305 -3.36 -16.29 3.61
C LEU A 305 -4.86 -16.35 3.30
N MET A 306 -5.26 -17.41 2.62
CA MET A 306 -6.65 -17.77 2.40
C MET A 306 -7.00 -18.71 3.55
N GLY A 307 -7.47 -18.17 4.66
CA GLY A 307 -8.03 -19.00 5.73
C GLY A 307 -9.13 -19.90 5.14
N ASP A 308 -9.21 -21.11 5.68
CA ASP A 308 -10.27 -22.07 5.40
C ASP A 308 -11.64 -21.45 5.54
#